data_4fb539a2b98fc4959b1f7dbdc0ca67ce
#
_entry.id   4fb539a2b98fc4959b1f7dbdc0ca67ce
#
_cell.length_a   1.000
_cell.length_b   1.000
_cell.length_c   1.000
_cell.angle_alpha   90.00
_cell.angle_beta   90.00
_cell.angle_gamma   90.00
#
_symmetry.space_group_name_H-M   'P 1'
#
loop_
_entity.id
_entity.type
_entity.pdbx_description
1 polymer ?
#
loop_
_entity_poly.entity_id
_entity_poly.type
_entity_poly.pdbx_seq_one_letter_code
_entity_poly.pdbx_strand_id
1 'polypeptide(L)'
;MSDHDLAIRGGLVATAFGAVRCDIGIKDGRIATIAETIEGARRVIDAGGLYVLPGGVDSHCHIEEASPAGHTGPDGAPAVTVMEESFESASVSAFAGGTTSVVCFIPQWKGFGIWDRYQDARRRGERGMLDFAFHQIISDPTDAVLRDEVPRVVAEGVRSLKVFLTYEPLHLGDADYIKVLVAARQHGCLVTVHCENYDAIGWRSQALLDAGMTAPTYHAWSRPRVVEREATHRAIALAELVDQPIQIFHVSCAEAAEEIARAQARGVKVWGETCPQYITLTADDMARSNPRDGGFEGAKFMCSPAPR
;
A
#
# COMPACT_ATOMS: atom_id res chain seq x y z
N MET A 1 -31.03 -32.62 7.24
CA MET A 1 -29.63 -32.15 7.22
C MET A 1 -29.71 -30.62 7.16
N SER A 2 -28.86 -29.92 7.90
CA SER A 2 -28.89 -28.44 7.89
C SER A 2 -28.40 -27.94 6.54
N ASP A 3 -29.13 -27.00 5.94
CA ASP A 3 -28.79 -26.44 4.62
C ASP A 3 -27.56 -25.53 4.66
N HIS A 4 -27.12 -25.10 5.87
CA HIS A 4 -25.99 -24.19 6.10
C HIS A 4 -24.98 -24.76 7.10
N ASP A 5 -23.71 -24.51 6.86
CA ASP A 5 -22.62 -24.85 7.79
C ASP A 5 -22.55 -23.88 8.94
N LEU A 6 -22.87 -22.60 8.67
CA LEU A 6 -22.88 -21.50 9.62
C LEU A 6 -24.04 -20.56 9.33
N ALA A 7 -24.73 -20.07 10.35
CA ALA A 7 -25.60 -18.92 10.26
C ALA A 7 -25.11 -17.80 11.19
N ILE A 8 -25.12 -16.57 10.70
CA ILE A 8 -24.92 -15.34 11.49
C ILE A 8 -26.30 -14.72 11.65
N ARG A 9 -26.80 -14.57 12.87
CA ARG A 9 -28.19 -14.20 13.14
C ARG A 9 -28.35 -12.87 13.84
N GLY A 10 -29.43 -12.14 13.50
CA GLY A 10 -29.90 -10.96 14.21
C GLY A 10 -29.04 -9.70 14.07
N GLY A 11 -28.01 -9.73 13.25
CA GLY A 11 -27.10 -8.61 13.03
C GLY A 11 -27.68 -7.53 12.11
N LEU A 12 -27.08 -6.33 12.17
CA LEU A 12 -27.30 -5.29 11.18
C LEU A 12 -26.26 -5.46 10.08
N VAL A 13 -26.65 -6.09 8.98
CA VAL A 13 -25.76 -6.49 7.88
C VAL A 13 -25.55 -5.32 6.91
N ALA A 14 -24.30 -4.93 6.70
CA ALA A 14 -23.95 -3.95 5.69
C ALA A 14 -23.89 -4.60 4.29
N THR A 15 -24.57 -3.99 3.35
CA THR A 15 -24.60 -4.37 1.93
C THR A 15 -24.22 -3.18 1.06
N ALA A 16 -24.03 -3.40 -0.25
CA ALA A 16 -23.79 -2.32 -1.20
C ALA A 16 -24.96 -1.29 -1.28
N PHE A 17 -26.15 -1.66 -0.80
CA PHE A 17 -27.36 -0.82 -0.86
C PHE A 17 -27.75 -0.22 0.48
N GLY A 18 -26.98 -0.47 1.53
CA GLY A 18 -27.27 0.03 2.88
C GLY A 18 -27.20 -1.08 3.92
N ALA A 19 -27.60 -0.78 5.16
CA ALA A 19 -27.60 -1.73 6.25
C ALA A 19 -29.03 -2.26 6.49
N VAL A 20 -29.15 -3.59 6.62
CA VAL A 20 -30.41 -4.29 6.82
C VAL A 20 -30.28 -5.32 7.94
N ARG A 21 -31.30 -5.42 8.79
CA ARG A 21 -31.35 -6.48 9.83
C ARG A 21 -31.82 -7.78 9.17
N CYS A 22 -30.91 -8.75 9.11
CA CYS A 22 -31.17 -10.04 8.50
C CYS A 22 -30.17 -11.10 9.00
N ASP A 23 -30.43 -12.35 8.65
CA ASP A 23 -29.52 -13.48 8.88
C ASP A 23 -28.72 -13.79 7.62
N ILE A 24 -27.50 -14.28 7.80
CA ILE A 24 -26.61 -14.75 6.73
C ILE A 24 -26.37 -16.25 6.91
N GLY A 25 -26.71 -17.03 5.89
CA GLY A 25 -26.42 -18.47 5.80
C GLY A 25 -25.19 -18.73 4.94
N ILE A 26 -24.23 -19.47 5.49
CA ILE A 26 -22.96 -19.80 4.85
C ILE A 26 -22.92 -21.32 4.58
N LYS A 27 -22.56 -21.67 3.36
CA LYS A 27 -22.37 -23.02 2.87
C LYS A 27 -21.07 -23.13 2.11
N ASP A 28 -20.23 -24.09 2.45
CA ASP A 28 -18.94 -24.36 1.79
C ASP A 28 -18.08 -23.07 1.67
N GLY A 29 -18.01 -22.29 2.76
CA GLY A 29 -17.24 -21.05 2.84
C GLY A 29 -17.81 -19.86 2.07
N ARG A 30 -19.04 -19.96 1.52
CA ARG A 30 -19.67 -18.90 0.72
C ARG A 30 -20.99 -18.48 1.34
N ILE A 31 -21.36 -17.21 1.20
CA ILE A 31 -22.68 -16.71 1.51
C ILE A 31 -23.67 -17.35 0.53
N ALA A 32 -24.50 -18.24 1.02
CA ALA A 32 -25.50 -18.98 0.23
C ALA A 32 -26.88 -18.35 0.33
N THR A 33 -27.20 -17.74 1.47
CA THR A 33 -28.54 -17.18 1.76
C THR A 33 -28.41 -15.89 2.57
N ILE A 34 -29.21 -14.89 2.22
CA ILE A 34 -29.49 -13.71 3.05
C ILE A 34 -31.02 -13.66 3.19
N ALA A 35 -31.52 -13.75 4.42
CA ALA A 35 -32.94 -13.79 4.69
C ALA A 35 -33.30 -13.14 6.03
N GLU A 36 -34.56 -12.81 6.23
CA GLU A 36 -35.03 -12.26 7.50
C GLU A 36 -34.70 -13.20 8.67
N THR A 37 -34.88 -14.52 8.44
CA THR A 37 -34.55 -15.57 9.40
C THR A 37 -34.01 -16.80 8.72
N ILE A 38 -32.97 -17.41 9.28
CA ILE A 38 -32.40 -18.66 8.80
C ILE A 38 -32.46 -19.69 9.92
N GLU A 39 -33.16 -20.80 9.67
CA GLU A 39 -33.23 -21.94 10.56
C GLU A 39 -32.29 -23.07 10.07
N GLY A 40 -31.83 -23.96 10.96
CA GLY A 40 -31.18 -25.21 10.58
C GLY A 40 -29.72 -25.09 10.14
N ALA A 41 -28.92 -24.23 10.74
CA ALA A 41 -27.46 -24.23 10.55
C ALA A 41 -26.74 -25.18 11.52
N ARG A 42 -25.60 -25.75 11.09
CA ARG A 42 -24.73 -26.60 11.95
C ARG A 42 -24.09 -25.80 13.09
N ARG A 43 -23.76 -24.55 12.84
CA ARG A 43 -23.20 -23.58 13.79
C ARG A 43 -23.95 -22.26 13.67
N VAL A 44 -24.13 -21.58 14.77
CA VAL A 44 -24.77 -20.25 14.80
C VAL A 44 -23.86 -19.27 15.54
N ILE A 45 -23.73 -18.07 14.97
CA ILE A 45 -23.17 -16.89 15.61
C ILE A 45 -24.34 -15.94 15.86
N ASP A 46 -24.59 -15.59 17.12
CA ASP A 46 -25.54 -14.54 17.47
C ASP A 46 -24.83 -13.17 17.30
N ALA A 47 -25.35 -12.37 16.39
CA ALA A 47 -24.91 -11.02 16.11
C ALA A 47 -25.94 -9.97 16.55
N GLY A 48 -26.87 -10.34 17.47
CA GLY A 48 -27.86 -9.43 17.97
C GLY A 48 -27.28 -8.15 18.54
N GLY A 49 -27.69 -6.99 18.00
CA GLY A 49 -27.15 -5.68 18.39
C GLY A 49 -25.80 -5.30 17.77
N LEU A 50 -25.20 -6.17 16.96
CA LEU A 50 -23.91 -5.92 16.30
C LEU A 50 -24.10 -5.58 14.82
N TYR A 51 -23.09 -4.89 14.25
CA TYR A 51 -22.92 -4.79 12.81
C TYR A 51 -22.24 -6.04 12.27
N VAL A 52 -22.70 -6.53 11.13
CA VAL A 52 -22.04 -7.57 10.34
C VAL A 52 -21.53 -6.93 9.06
N LEU A 53 -20.22 -6.88 8.93
CA LEU A 53 -19.52 -6.23 7.85
C LEU A 53 -18.76 -7.26 7.01
N PRO A 54 -18.52 -7.01 5.71
CA PRO A 54 -17.48 -7.72 4.98
C PRO A 54 -16.12 -7.57 5.69
N GLY A 55 -15.25 -8.56 5.56
CA GLY A 55 -13.88 -8.41 6.02
C GLY A 55 -13.18 -7.24 5.34
N GLY A 56 -12.33 -6.53 6.07
CA GLY A 56 -11.55 -5.42 5.54
C GLY A 56 -10.61 -5.86 4.42
N VAL A 57 -10.41 -4.99 3.43
CA VAL A 57 -9.40 -5.13 2.39
C VAL A 57 -8.39 -4.02 2.57
N ASP A 58 -7.16 -4.38 2.92
CA ASP A 58 -6.03 -3.44 2.95
C ASP A 58 -5.31 -3.48 1.61
N SER A 59 -5.49 -2.43 0.81
CA SER A 59 -4.91 -2.33 -0.52
C SER A 59 -3.50 -1.72 -0.53
N HIS A 60 -2.90 -1.47 0.63
CA HIS A 60 -1.59 -0.84 0.72
C HIS A 60 -0.87 -1.23 2.01
N CYS A 61 -0.28 -2.41 2.02
CA CYS A 61 0.48 -2.89 3.17
C CYS A 61 1.81 -3.52 2.75
N HIS A 62 2.78 -3.44 3.65
CA HIS A 62 4.11 -4.00 3.47
C HIS A 62 4.26 -5.18 4.43
N ILE A 63 4.36 -6.40 3.91
CA ILE A 63 4.49 -7.62 4.69
C ILE A 63 5.66 -8.44 4.13
N GLU A 64 6.61 -8.81 5.00
CA GLU A 64 7.73 -9.72 4.71
C GLU A 64 8.50 -9.37 3.41
N GLU A 65 8.75 -8.10 3.20
CA GLU A 65 9.58 -7.64 2.07
C GLU A 65 11.05 -7.97 2.34
N ALA A 66 11.61 -8.92 1.59
CA ALA A 66 12.98 -9.33 1.75
C ALA A 66 13.87 -8.88 0.58
N SER A 67 15.08 -8.48 0.91
CA SER A 67 16.14 -8.28 -0.07
C SER A 67 16.52 -9.59 -0.74
N PRO A 68 16.86 -9.60 -2.04
CA PRO A 68 17.36 -10.78 -2.70
C PRO A 68 18.72 -11.20 -2.12
N ALA A 69 19.03 -12.50 -2.19
CA ALA A 69 20.36 -12.99 -1.84
C ALA A 69 21.43 -12.29 -2.68
N GLY A 70 22.50 -11.84 -2.03
CA GLY A 70 23.60 -11.11 -2.69
C GLY A 70 23.37 -9.62 -2.87
N HIS A 71 22.23 -9.06 -2.41
CA HIS A 71 22.05 -7.62 -2.36
C HIS A 71 22.99 -7.00 -1.32
N THR A 72 23.75 -5.99 -1.74
CA THR A 72 24.66 -5.22 -0.86
C THR A 72 24.18 -3.78 -0.76
N GLY A 73 24.34 -3.20 0.42
CA GLY A 73 24.11 -1.77 0.66
C GLY A 73 25.16 -0.89 -0.01
N PRO A 74 25.03 0.44 0.09
CA PRO A 74 25.97 1.39 -0.46
C PRO A 74 27.40 1.24 0.07
N ASP A 75 27.54 0.67 1.27
CA ASP A 75 28.81 0.36 1.95
C ASP A 75 29.40 -1.00 1.53
N GLY A 76 28.75 -1.73 0.62
CA GLY A 76 29.15 -3.07 0.17
C GLY A 76 28.85 -4.19 1.16
N ALA A 77 28.28 -3.89 2.32
CA ALA A 77 27.83 -4.90 3.28
C ALA A 77 26.52 -5.59 2.78
N PRO A 78 26.27 -6.87 3.13
CA PRO A 78 25.00 -7.50 2.82
C PRO A 78 23.83 -6.68 3.37
N ALA A 79 23.00 -6.13 2.48
CA ALA A 79 21.80 -5.41 2.87
C ALA A 79 20.68 -6.42 3.06
N VAL A 80 20.55 -6.91 4.28
CA VAL A 80 19.43 -7.76 4.68
C VAL A 80 18.36 -6.84 5.28
N THR A 81 17.46 -6.34 4.44
CA THR A 81 16.22 -5.76 4.93
C THR A 81 15.25 -6.92 5.08
N VAL A 82 15.11 -7.43 6.27
CA VAL A 82 14.01 -8.32 6.61
C VAL A 82 13.03 -7.47 7.40
N MET A 83 11.83 -7.29 6.87
CA MET A 83 10.72 -6.87 7.73
C MET A 83 10.50 -8.02 8.72
N GLU A 84 10.50 -7.71 10.02
CA GLU A 84 10.36 -8.72 11.08
C GLU A 84 9.01 -9.44 11.04
N GLU A 85 8.00 -8.85 10.40
CA GLU A 85 6.66 -9.36 10.32
C GLU A 85 6.51 -10.32 9.13
N SER A 86 6.25 -11.59 9.43
CA SER A 86 5.94 -12.61 8.42
C SER A 86 4.47 -12.58 8.01
N PHE A 87 4.11 -13.23 6.90
CA PHE A 87 2.69 -13.39 6.52
C PHE A 87 1.88 -14.12 7.58
N GLU A 88 2.47 -15.04 8.32
CA GLU A 88 1.80 -15.75 9.42
C GLU A 88 1.46 -14.78 10.57
N SER A 89 2.43 -13.97 11.03
CA SER A 89 2.20 -13.02 12.14
C SER A 89 1.28 -11.86 11.71
N ALA A 90 1.48 -11.34 10.49
CA ALA A 90 0.62 -10.30 9.93
C ALA A 90 -0.83 -10.76 9.79
N SER A 91 -1.06 -12.04 9.42
CA SER A 91 -2.41 -12.60 9.35
C SER A 91 -3.14 -12.55 10.69
N VAL A 92 -2.46 -12.86 11.78
CA VAL A 92 -3.05 -12.79 13.13
C VAL A 92 -3.45 -11.36 13.49
N SER A 93 -2.54 -10.42 13.27
CA SER A 93 -2.78 -9.00 13.54
C SER A 93 -3.93 -8.44 12.69
N ALA A 94 -3.94 -8.76 11.40
CA ALA A 94 -4.96 -8.30 10.45
C ALA A 94 -6.36 -8.85 10.82
N PHE A 95 -6.47 -10.14 11.10
CA PHE A 95 -7.75 -10.73 11.54
C PHE A 95 -8.25 -10.16 12.85
N ALA A 96 -7.35 -9.88 13.80
CA ALA A 96 -7.73 -9.22 15.06
C ALA A 96 -8.32 -7.81 14.81
N GLY A 97 -7.87 -7.13 13.75
CA GLY A 97 -8.41 -5.84 13.30
C GLY A 97 -9.61 -5.94 12.33
N GLY A 98 -9.99 -7.16 11.92
CA GLY A 98 -11.10 -7.39 10.96
C GLY A 98 -10.72 -7.30 9.49
N THR A 99 -9.42 -7.19 9.16
CA THR A 99 -8.91 -7.28 7.78
C THR A 99 -8.76 -8.73 7.36
N THR A 100 -9.28 -9.12 6.20
CA THR A 100 -9.26 -10.50 5.69
C THR A 100 -8.53 -10.64 4.37
N SER A 101 -8.29 -9.53 3.66
CA SER A 101 -7.61 -9.51 2.37
C SER A 101 -6.59 -8.38 2.32
N VAL A 102 -5.46 -8.62 1.66
CA VAL A 102 -4.37 -7.64 1.56
C VAL A 102 -3.83 -7.55 0.14
N VAL A 103 -3.37 -6.36 -0.26
CA VAL A 103 -2.56 -6.19 -1.47
C VAL A 103 -1.20 -5.66 -1.05
N CYS A 104 -0.22 -6.56 -1.04
CA CYS A 104 1.14 -6.29 -0.57
C CYS A 104 2.06 -5.85 -1.69
N PHE A 105 3.27 -5.42 -1.35
CA PHE A 105 4.28 -5.03 -2.33
C PHE A 105 5.30 -6.14 -2.55
N ILE A 106 5.74 -6.28 -3.80
CA ILE A 106 6.90 -7.10 -4.16
C ILE A 106 8.03 -6.15 -4.56
N PRO A 107 9.10 -6.04 -3.76
CA PRO A 107 10.21 -5.15 -4.09
C PRO A 107 10.99 -5.68 -5.29
N GLN A 108 11.33 -4.76 -6.21
CA GLN A 108 12.43 -4.95 -7.14
C GLN A 108 13.64 -4.18 -6.60
N TRP A 109 14.80 -4.75 -6.73
CA TRP A 109 16.09 -4.12 -6.44
C TRP A 109 16.86 -3.89 -7.75
N LYS A 110 17.58 -2.78 -7.85
CA LYS A 110 18.38 -2.48 -9.05
C LYS A 110 19.35 -3.65 -9.38
N GLY A 111 19.37 -4.05 -10.65
CA GLY A 111 20.14 -5.20 -11.12
C GLY A 111 19.43 -6.56 -10.99
N PHE A 112 18.18 -6.59 -10.46
CA PHE A 112 17.43 -7.83 -10.28
C PHE A 112 16.12 -7.79 -11.09
N GLY A 113 15.73 -8.97 -11.62
CA GLY A 113 14.43 -9.18 -12.24
C GLY A 113 13.28 -9.19 -11.23
N ILE A 114 12.05 -9.14 -11.74
CA ILE A 114 10.84 -9.17 -10.90
C ILE A 114 10.21 -10.56 -10.81
N TRP A 115 10.49 -11.46 -11.76
CA TRP A 115 9.84 -12.76 -11.80
C TRP A 115 10.16 -13.64 -10.59
N ASP A 116 11.43 -13.78 -10.26
CA ASP A 116 11.85 -14.60 -9.12
C ASP A 116 11.37 -13.98 -7.79
N ARG A 117 11.27 -12.65 -7.72
CA ARG A 117 10.72 -11.93 -6.58
C ARG A 117 9.24 -12.21 -6.41
N TYR A 118 8.47 -12.21 -7.53
CA TYR A 118 7.06 -12.59 -7.52
C TYR A 118 6.87 -14.02 -6.98
N GLN A 119 7.62 -14.99 -7.51
CA GLN A 119 7.51 -16.38 -7.07
C GLN A 119 7.85 -16.55 -5.58
N ASP A 120 8.86 -15.84 -5.10
CA ASP A 120 9.23 -15.85 -3.69
C ASP A 120 8.16 -15.23 -2.79
N ALA A 121 7.66 -14.06 -3.14
CA ALA A 121 6.58 -13.39 -2.41
C ALA A 121 5.31 -14.25 -2.36
N ARG A 122 4.96 -14.90 -3.47
CA ARG A 122 3.81 -15.82 -3.52
C ARG A 122 3.96 -16.97 -2.52
N ARG A 123 5.13 -17.65 -2.50
CA ARG A 123 5.40 -18.72 -1.54
C ARG A 123 5.30 -18.25 -0.08
N ARG A 124 5.69 -17.00 0.20
CA ARG A 124 5.55 -16.43 1.54
C ARG A 124 4.09 -16.15 1.87
N GLY A 125 3.34 -15.54 0.94
CA GLY A 125 1.92 -15.28 1.11
C GLY A 125 1.10 -16.54 1.39
N GLU A 126 1.44 -17.67 0.75
CA GLU A 126 0.78 -18.98 0.95
C GLU A 126 0.95 -19.55 2.37
N ARG A 127 1.86 -19.02 3.20
CA ARG A 127 2.00 -19.39 4.61
C ARG A 127 1.03 -18.65 5.53
N GLY A 128 0.52 -17.50 5.07
CA GLY A 128 -0.45 -16.71 5.82
C GLY A 128 -1.87 -17.26 5.70
N MET A 129 -2.78 -16.63 6.44
CA MET A 129 -4.21 -16.98 6.43
C MET A 129 -5.06 -15.94 5.67
N LEU A 130 -4.47 -14.83 5.26
CA LEU A 130 -5.15 -13.77 4.50
C LEU A 130 -5.29 -14.15 3.04
N ASP A 131 -6.36 -13.72 2.41
CA ASP A 131 -6.38 -13.60 0.96
C ASP A 131 -5.39 -12.50 0.56
N PHE A 132 -4.53 -12.76 -0.41
CA PHE A 132 -3.50 -11.82 -0.79
C PHE A 132 -3.38 -11.61 -2.30
N ALA A 133 -3.00 -10.42 -2.67
CA ALA A 133 -2.57 -10.02 -4.01
C ALA A 133 -1.34 -9.12 -3.92
N PHE A 134 -0.81 -8.70 -5.07
CA PHE A 134 0.44 -7.94 -5.09
C PHE A 134 0.40 -6.72 -6.00
N HIS A 135 1.05 -5.65 -5.54
CA HIS A 135 1.61 -4.58 -6.36
C HIS A 135 3.08 -4.90 -6.66
N GLN A 136 3.48 -4.93 -7.93
CA GLN A 136 4.88 -5.12 -8.29
C GLN A 136 5.61 -3.78 -8.30
N ILE A 137 6.60 -3.61 -7.43
CA ILE A 137 7.48 -2.45 -7.46
C ILE A 137 8.41 -2.56 -8.67
N ILE A 138 8.53 -1.47 -9.43
CA ILE A 138 9.50 -1.33 -10.52
C ILE A 138 10.47 -0.21 -10.15
N SER A 139 11.72 -0.56 -9.89
CA SER A 139 12.82 0.36 -9.56
C SER A 139 13.98 0.30 -10.55
N ASP A 140 13.95 -0.70 -11.44
CA ASP A 140 14.94 -0.88 -12.51
C ASP A 140 14.22 -1.34 -13.81
N PRO A 141 13.62 -0.39 -14.58
CA PRO A 141 12.80 -0.69 -15.74
C PRO A 141 13.65 -0.99 -16.98
N THR A 142 14.46 -2.04 -16.90
CA THR A 142 15.22 -2.53 -18.06
C THR A 142 14.29 -3.08 -19.12
N ASP A 143 14.79 -3.17 -20.36
CA ASP A 143 14.05 -3.75 -21.47
C ASP A 143 13.60 -5.20 -21.18
N ALA A 144 14.44 -5.99 -20.52
CA ALA A 144 14.11 -7.35 -20.10
C ALA A 144 12.96 -7.38 -19.09
N VAL A 145 13.00 -6.51 -18.07
CA VAL A 145 11.93 -6.41 -17.08
C VAL A 145 10.62 -6.02 -17.72
N LEU A 146 10.62 -4.94 -18.53
CA LEU A 146 9.37 -4.40 -19.07
C LEU A 146 8.74 -5.27 -20.16
N ARG A 147 9.56 -5.88 -21.04
CA ARG A 147 9.05 -6.68 -22.17
C ARG A 147 8.85 -8.15 -21.86
N ASP A 148 9.68 -8.73 -20.99
CA ASP A 148 9.68 -10.18 -20.79
C ASP A 148 9.07 -10.57 -19.44
N GLU A 149 9.31 -9.80 -18.35
CA GLU A 149 8.87 -10.18 -17.01
C GLU A 149 7.54 -9.55 -16.60
N VAL A 150 7.27 -8.28 -16.94
CA VAL A 150 5.97 -7.63 -16.65
C VAL A 150 4.80 -8.45 -17.21
N PRO A 151 4.78 -8.89 -18.50
CA PRO A 151 3.67 -9.72 -18.99
C PRO A 151 3.53 -11.05 -18.24
N ARG A 152 4.62 -11.62 -17.73
CA ARG A 152 4.57 -12.87 -16.93
C ARG A 152 3.87 -12.66 -15.60
N VAL A 153 4.24 -11.62 -14.83
CA VAL A 153 3.57 -11.33 -13.55
C VAL A 153 2.13 -10.89 -13.76
N VAL A 154 1.82 -10.22 -14.87
CA VAL A 154 0.45 -9.84 -15.25
C VAL A 154 -0.40 -11.08 -15.55
N ALA A 155 0.15 -12.10 -16.19
CA ALA A 155 -0.53 -13.36 -16.46
C ALA A 155 -0.88 -14.11 -15.16
N GLU A 156 -0.09 -13.94 -14.09
CA GLU A 156 -0.36 -14.48 -12.76
C GLU A 156 -1.35 -13.63 -11.93
N GLY A 157 -1.87 -12.54 -12.47
CA GLY A 157 -2.89 -11.71 -11.84
C GLY A 157 -2.41 -10.40 -11.23
N VAL A 158 -1.13 -10.07 -11.27
CA VAL A 158 -0.64 -8.74 -10.87
C VAL A 158 -1.19 -7.68 -11.83
N ARG A 159 -1.95 -6.72 -11.31
CA ARG A 159 -2.64 -5.70 -12.13
C ARG A 159 -2.19 -4.27 -11.82
N SER A 160 -1.17 -4.11 -11.02
CA SER A 160 -0.62 -2.81 -10.68
C SER A 160 0.89 -2.83 -10.56
N LEU A 161 1.52 -1.78 -11.10
CA LEU A 161 2.95 -1.53 -11.00
C LEU A 161 3.17 -0.35 -10.05
N LYS A 162 3.95 -0.54 -9.01
CA LYS A 162 4.30 0.52 -8.04
C LYS A 162 5.62 1.16 -8.42
N VAL A 163 5.64 2.49 -8.39
CA VAL A 163 6.84 3.29 -8.59
C VAL A 163 7.04 4.31 -7.48
N PHE A 164 8.29 4.73 -7.32
CA PHE A 164 8.67 5.74 -6.34
C PHE A 164 9.39 6.90 -7.03
N LEU A 165 8.97 8.13 -6.75
CA LEU A 165 9.65 9.35 -7.17
C LEU A 165 10.60 9.87 -6.07
N THR A 166 10.89 9.04 -5.09
CA THR A 166 11.80 9.27 -3.97
C THR A 166 12.48 7.96 -3.53
N TYR A 167 13.34 8.00 -2.51
CA TYR A 167 14.15 6.91 -1.94
C TYR A 167 15.24 6.38 -2.88
N GLU A 168 16.51 6.59 -2.50
CA GLU A 168 17.69 6.26 -3.29
C GLU A 168 17.63 4.89 -4.01
N PRO A 169 17.29 3.77 -3.35
CA PRO A 169 17.30 2.47 -4.03
C PRO A 169 16.09 2.27 -4.98
N LEU A 170 15.02 3.05 -4.85
CA LEU A 170 13.75 2.84 -5.55
C LEU A 170 13.40 3.95 -6.55
N HIS A 171 14.07 5.11 -6.43
CA HIS A 171 13.77 6.31 -7.20
C HIS A 171 13.86 6.09 -8.70
N LEU A 172 12.81 6.50 -9.41
CA LEU A 172 12.78 6.62 -10.86
C LEU A 172 12.83 8.10 -11.28
N GLY A 173 13.74 8.42 -12.19
CA GLY A 173 13.68 9.66 -12.94
C GLY A 173 12.57 9.64 -13.99
N ASP A 174 12.26 10.81 -14.57
CA ASP A 174 11.14 10.97 -15.50
C ASP A 174 11.21 10.03 -16.70
N ALA A 175 12.40 9.81 -17.28
CA ALA A 175 12.58 8.92 -18.42
C ALA A 175 12.19 7.46 -18.09
N ASP A 176 12.60 6.94 -16.95
CA ASP A 176 12.28 5.60 -16.51
C ASP A 176 10.83 5.47 -16.04
N TYR A 177 10.30 6.49 -15.40
CA TYR A 177 8.89 6.53 -15.06
C TYR A 177 8.00 6.46 -16.32
N ILE A 178 8.30 7.21 -17.37
CA ILE A 178 7.57 7.15 -18.65
C ILE A 178 7.63 5.74 -19.26
N LYS A 179 8.78 5.05 -19.22
CA LYS A 179 8.87 3.66 -19.69
C LYS A 179 7.92 2.74 -18.94
N VAL A 180 7.83 2.87 -17.62
CA VAL A 180 6.88 2.08 -16.80
C VAL A 180 5.44 2.41 -17.14
N LEU A 181 5.09 3.70 -17.31
CA LEU A 181 3.74 4.11 -17.73
C LEU A 181 3.34 3.48 -19.07
N VAL A 182 4.23 3.51 -20.05
CA VAL A 182 4.00 2.91 -21.38
C VAL A 182 3.83 1.40 -21.28
N ALA A 183 4.68 0.70 -20.53
CA ALA A 183 4.54 -0.74 -20.32
C ALA A 183 3.24 -1.09 -19.58
N ALA A 184 2.88 -0.34 -18.54
CA ALA A 184 1.63 -0.53 -17.82
C ALA A 184 0.40 -0.39 -18.72
N ARG A 185 0.40 0.63 -19.61
CA ARG A 185 -0.66 0.83 -20.59
C ARG A 185 -0.78 -0.36 -21.55
N GLN A 186 0.35 -0.86 -22.06
CA GLN A 186 0.38 -2.00 -22.97
C GLN A 186 -0.22 -3.28 -22.36
N HIS A 187 -0.03 -3.46 -21.05
CA HIS A 187 -0.47 -4.66 -20.33
C HIS A 187 -1.73 -4.46 -19.49
N GLY A 188 -2.38 -3.29 -19.57
CA GLY A 188 -3.62 -2.99 -18.85
C GLY A 188 -3.44 -2.97 -17.33
N CYS A 189 -2.29 -2.49 -16.85
CA CYS A 189 -1.99 -2.32 -15.43
C CYS A 189 -2.30 -0.90 -14.96
N LEU A 190 -2.69 -0.75 -13.69
CA LEU A 190 -2.67 0.53 -13.00
C LEU A 190 -1.22 0.85 -12.57
N VAL A 191 -0.81 2.11 -12.65
CA VAL A 191 0.45 2.53 -12.01
C VAL A 191 0.13 3.24 -10.71
N THR A 192 0.74 2.79 -9.61
CA THR A 192 0.58 3.39 -8.28
C THR A 192 1.88 4.10 -7.91
N VAL A 193 1.78 5.33 -7.41
CA VAL A 193 2.93 6.23 -7.32
C VAL A 193 3.11 6.78 -5.91
N HIS A 194 4.32 6.62 -5.35
CA HIS A 194 4.77 7.40 -4.22
C HIS A 194 5.31 8.74 -4.72
N CYS A 195 4.61 9.82 -4.41
CA CYS A 195 4.88 11.15 -4.94
C CYS A 195 5.54 12.07 -3.92
N GLU A 196 6.86 12.03 -3.84
CA GLU A 196 7.68 13.04 -3.16
C GLU A 196 8.92 13.33 -4.02
N ASN A 197 9.35 14.60 -4.08
CA ASN A 197 10.49 15.02 -4.89
C ASN A 197 11.81 14.60 -4.22
N TYR A 198 12.53 13.66 -4.83
CA TYR A 198 13.77 13.07 -4.34
C TYR A 198 14.87 14.13 -4.08
N ASP A 199 15.16 14.96 -5.06
CA ASP A 199 16.25 15.94 -4.99
C ASP A 199 15.97 17.02 -3.94
N ALA A 200 14.72 17.50 -3.87
CA ALA A 200 14.32 18.52 -2.89
C ALA A 200 14.40 17.98 -1.46
N ILE A 201 14.00 16.72 -1.23
CA ILE A 201 14.13 16.06 0.07
C ILE A 201 15.61 15.89 0.43
N GLY A 202 16.42 15.41 -0.50
CA GLY A 202 17.87 15.22 -0.30
C GLY A 202 18.55 16.52 0.12
N TRP A 203 18.29 17.61 -0.62
CA TRP A 203 18.82 18.93 -0.29
C TRP A 203 18.40 19.42 1.11
N ARG A 204 17.11 19.29 1.45
CA ARG A 204 16.62 19.71 2.78
C ARG A 204 17.14 18.84 3.90
N SER A 205 17.18 17.53 3.70
CA SER A 205 17.72 16.60 4.69
C SER A 205 19.17 16.92 5.02
N GLN A 206 20.00 17.17 4.00
CA GLN A 206 21.39 17.55 4.20
C GLN A 206 21.51 18.88 4.96
N ALA A 207 20.72 19.89 4.61
CA ALA A 207 20.74 21.17 5.32
C ALA A 207 20.34 21.07 6.80
N LEU A 208 19.40 20.17 7.13
CA LEU A 208 19.02 19.89 8.53
C LEU A 208 20.13 19.16 9.27
N LEU A 209 20.77 18.18 8.64
CA LEU A 209 21.89 17.44 9.21
C LEU A 209 23.09 18.37 9.49
N ASP A 210 23.43 19.24 8.55
CA ASP A 210 24.51 20.24 8.71
C ASP A 210 24.24 21.23 9.85
N ALA A 211 22.95 21.49 10.15
CA ALA A 211 22.52 22.29 11.28
C ALA A 211 22.40 21.50 12.60
N GLY A 212 22.75 20.22 12.63
CA GLY A 212 22.63 19.35 13.82
C GLY A 212 21.19 18.98 14.19
N MET A 213 20.23 19.17 13.26
CA MET A 213 18.82 18.92 13.48
C MET A 213 18.48 17.44 13.15
N THR A 214 18.69 16.53 14.12
CA THR A 214 18.59 15.06 13.94
C THR A 214 17.39 14.41 14.64
N ALA A 215 16.60 15.16 15.41
CA ALA A 215 15.44 14.63 16.12
C ALA A 215 14.32 14.22 15.15
N PRO A 216 13.45 13.24 15.52
CA PRO A 216 12.37 12.74 14.67
C PRO A 216 11.46 13.84 14.07
N THR A 217 11.22 14.93 14.80
CA THR A 217 10.39 16.04 14.31
C THR A 217 10.91 16.64 12.99
N TYR A 218 12.23 16.59 12.74
CA TYR A 218 12.82 17.13 11.52
C TYR A 218 12.56 16.27 10.28
N HIS A 219 12.02 15.06 10.44
CA HIS A 219 11.56 14.28 9.33
C HIS A 219 10.47 15.02 8.52
N ALA A 220 9.46 15.60 9.18
CA ALA A 220 8.45 16.42 8.50
C ALA A 220 9.05 17.69 7.88
N TRP A 221 10.07 18.27 8.49
CA TRP A 221 10.75 19.47 7.97
C TRP A 221 11.56 19.18 6.71
N SER A 222 12.11 17.97 6.58
CA SER A 222 12.80 17.54 5.36
C SER A 222 11.86 17.32 4.18
N ARG A 223 10.55 17.10 4.45
CA ARG A 223 9.51 16.73 3.50
C ARG A 223 8.32 17.71 3.54
N PRO A 224 8.53 19.02 3.27
CA PRO A 224 7.43 19.98 3.26
C PRO A 224 6.40 19.64 2.18
N ARG A 225 5.15 20.08 2.36
CA ARG A 225 4.03 19.78 1.47
C ARG A 225 4.31 20.07 -0.01
N VAL A 226 5.17 21.05 -0.28
CA VAL A 226 5.54 21.42 -1.66
C VAL A 226 6.25 20.28 -2.41
N VAL A 227 7.01 19.42 -1.72
CA VAL A 227 7.72 18.31 -2.38
C VAL A 227 6.77 17.18 -2.78
N GLU A 228 5.69 17.00 -2.02
CA GLU A 228 4.61 16.07 -2.35
C GLU A 228 3.74 16.63 -3.49
N ARG A 229 3.33 17.91 -3.39
CA ARG A 229 2.55 18.58 -4.43
C ARG A 229 3.27 18.59 -5.78
N GLU A 230 4.56 18.96 -5.82
CA GLU A 230 5.35 19.00 -7.07
C GLU A 230 5.41 17.61 -7.71
N ALA A 231 5.78 16.60 -6.94
CA ALA A 231 5.88 15.23 -7.44
C ALA A 231 4.51 14.68 -7.90
N THR A 232 3.42 15.01 -7.20
CA THR A 232 2.05 14.66 -7.61
C THR A 232 1.69 15.30 -8.95
N HIS A 233 1.94 16.61 -9.10
CA HIS A 233 1.71 17.32 -10.36
C HIS A 233 2.49 16.69 -11.52
N ARG A 234 3.78 16.46 -11.34
CA ARG A 234 4.69 15.87 -12.33
C ARG A 234 4.28 14.46 -12.71
N ALA A 235 3.95 13.60 -11.72
CA ALA A 235 3.48 12.26 -11.97
C ALA A 235 2.21 12.24 -12.83
N ILE A 236 1.26 13.12 -12.54
CA ILE A 236 0.01 13.27 -13.30
C ILE A 236 0.29 13.75 -14.73
N ALA A 237 1.13 14.79 -14.89
CA ALA A 237 1.43 15.35 -16.20
C ALA A 237 2.10 14.32 -17.13
N LEU A 238 3.02 13.50 -16.63
CA LEU A 238 3.66 12.43 -17.39
C LEU A 238 2.70 11.28 -17.69
N ALA A 239 1.78 10.95 -16.79
CA ALA A 239 0.75 9.95 -17.04
C ALA A 239 -0.29 10.43 -18.09
N GLU A 240 -0.69 11.71 -18.03
CA GLU A 240 -1.56 12.34 -19.02
C GLU A 240 -0.93 12.32 -20.42
N LEU A 241 0.39 12.58 -20.53
CA LEU A 241 1.14 12.51 -21.78
C LEU A 241 0.97 11.18 -22.53
N VAL A 242 0.92 10.07 -21.80
CA VAL A 242 0.83 8.72 -22.39
C VAL A 242 -0.57 8.09 -22.20
N ASP A 243 -1.55 8.84 -21.69
CA ASP A 243 -2.93 8.40 -21.38
C ASP A 243 -2.95 7.13 -20.52
N GLN A 244 -2.09 7.07 -19.48
CA GLN A 244 -2.01 5.95 -18.55
C GLN A 244 -2.76 6.28 -17.24
N PRO A 245 -3.75 5.44 -16.83
CA PRO A 245 -4.37 5.59 -15.51
C PRO A 245 -3.37 5.41 -14.37
N ILE A 246 -3.40 6.31 -13.37
CA ILE A 246 -2.53 6.23 -12.20
C ILE A 246 -3.29 6.43 -10.91
N GLN A 247 -2.70 5.96 -9.80
CA GLN A 247 -3.17 6.24 -8.45
C GLN A 247 -2.02 6.83 -7.63
N ILE A 248 -2.27 7.98 -7.03
CA ILE A 248 -1.35 8.61 -6.09
C ILE A 248 -1.60 8.01 -4.72
N PHE A 249 -0.62 7.34 -4.15
CA PHE A 249 -0.70 6.68 -2.86
C PHE A 249 -0.49 7.66 -1.70
N HIS A 250 -1.09 7.33 -0.56
CA HIS A 250 -0.87 7.98 0.75
C HIS A 250 -0.80 9.52 0.68
N VAL A 251 -1.75 10.13 -0.04
CA VAL A 251 -1.88 11.60 -0.13
C VAL A 251 -2.02 12.19 1.28
N SER A 252 -1.07 13.01 1.70
CA SER A 252 -0.98 13.51 3.07
C SER A 252 -1.33 14.98 3.23
N CYS A 253 -1.53 15.72 2.14
CA CYS A 253 -1.80 17.16 2.20
C CYS A 253 -2.82 17.64 1.16
N ALA A 254 -3.48 18.74 1.49
CA ALA A 254 -4.51 19.35 0.63
C ALA A 254 -3.95 19.77 -0.74
N GLU A 255 -2.72 20.27 -0.76
CA GLU A 255 -2.08 20.76 -1.99
C GLU A 255 -1.86 19.62 -3.01
N ALA A 256 -1.55 18.40 -2.58
CA ALA A 256 -1.47 17.24 -3.45
C ALA A 256 -2.87 16.75 -3.88
N ALA A 257 -3.84 16.74 -2.97
CA ALA A 257 -5.22 16.42 -3.29
C ALA A 257 -5.84 17.38 -4.31
N GLU A 258 -5.50 18.67 -4.26
CA GLU A 258 -5.94 19.67 -5.24
C GLU A 258 -5.37 19.41 -6.64
N GLU A 259 -4.10 18.96 -6.76
CA GLU A 259 -3.54 18.57 -8.07
C GLU A 259 -4.31 17.40 -8.68
N ILE A 260 -4.68 16.42 -7.87
CA ILE A 260 -5.52 15.28 -8.31
C ILE A 260 -6.90 15.78 -8.76
N ALA A 261 -7.58 16.61 -7.96
CA ALA A 261 -8.91 17.12 -8.28
C ALA A 261 -8.90 17.97 -9.57
N ARG A 262 -7.88 18.80 -9.79
CA ARG A 262 -7.71 19.58 -11.02
C ARG A 262 -7.51 18.70 -12.24
N ALA A 263 -6.78 17.60 -12.11
CA ALA A 263 -6.57 16.65 -13.19
C ALA A 263 -7.85 15.87 -13.51
N GLN A 264 -8.57 15.39 -12.49
CA GLN A 264 -9.87 14.74 -12.65
C GLN A 264 -10.90 15.66 -13.36
N ALA A 265 -10.93 16.94 -13.01
CA ALA A 265 -11.79 17.94 -13.67
C ALA A 265 -11.48 18.11 -15.16
N ARG A 266 -10.26 17.78 -15.61
CA ARG A 266 -9.89 17.73 -17.05
C ARG A 266 -10.12 16.36 -17.70
N GLY A 267 -10.62 15.36 -16.98
CA GLY A 267 -10.87 14.02 -17.47
C GLY A 267 -9.67 13.07 -17.38
N VAL A 268 -8.58 13.46 -16.71
CA VAL A 268 -7.43 12.58 -16.49
C VAL A 268 -7.84 11.45 -15.53
N LYS A 269 -7.44 10.22 -15.86
CA LYS A 269 -7.74 9.03 -15.07
C LYS A 269 -6.73 8.91 -13.93
N VAL A 270 -6.93 9.68 -12.87
CA VAL A 270 -6.11 9.68 -11.66
C VAL A 270 -6.98 9.53 -10.42
N TRP A 271 -6.51 8.73 -9.46
CA TRP A 271 -7.13 8.55 -8.15
C TRP A 271 -6.13 8.90 -7.06
N GLY A 272 -6.64 9.29 -5.90
CA GLY A 272 -5.84 9.51 -4.69
C GLY A 272 -6.24 8.51 -3.60
N GLU A 273 -5.27 8.02 -2.88
CA GLU A 273 -5.45 7.22 -1.68
C GLU A 273 -4.88 8.00 -0.50
N THR A 274 -5.52 7.95 0.64
CA THR A 274 -4.95 8.45 1.89
C THR A 274 -4.90 7.32 2.93
N CYS A 275 -4.21 7.56 4.04
CA CYS A 275 -4.03 6.55 5.08
C CYS A 275 -4.69 6.99 6.39
N PRO A 276 -5.19 6.04 7.22
CA PRO A 276 -5.86 6.35 8.48
C PRO A 276 -5.06 7.22 9.43
N GLN A 277 -3.74 7.06 9.48
CA GLN A 277 -2.86 7.85 10.35
C GLN A 277 -2.92 9.35 10.04
N TYR A 278 -3.15 9.77 8.79
CA TYR A 278 -3.27 11.20 8.45
C TYR A 278 -4.56 11.85 8.94
N ILE A 279 -5.52 11.06 9.41
CA ILE A 279 -6.76 11.55 10.03
C ILE A 279 -6.54 11.85 11.52
N THR A 280 -5.61 11.14 12.17
CA THR A 280 -5.44 11.12 13.62
C THR A 280 -4.11 11.68 14.11
N LEU A 281 -3.06 11.66 13.27
CA LEU A 281 -1.72 12.12 13.62
C LEU A 281 -1.38 13.40 12.86
N THR A 282 -0.55 14.23 13.51
CA THR A 282 0.00 15.46 12.95
C THR A 282 1.52 15.47 13.04
N ALA A 283 2.15 16.45 12.41
CA ALA A 283 3.61 16.65 12.51
C ALA A 283 4.08 16.87 13.97
N ASP A 284 3.22 17.40 14.83
CA ASP A 284 3.53 17.64 16.24
C ASP A 284 3.70 16.33 17.03
N ASP A 285 3.09 15.24 16.60
CA ASP A 285 3.27 13.93 17.24
C ASP A 285 4.73 13.45 17.15
N MET A 286 5.45 13.82 16.10
CA MET A 286 6.88 13.51 15.95
C MET A 286 7.79 14.34 16.88
N ALA A 287 7.26 15.38 17.53
CA ALA A 287 7.97 16.14 18.55
C ALA A 287 7.83 15.56 19.96
N ARG A 288 7.06 14.48 20.14
CA ARG A 288 6.89 13.82 21.45
C ARG A 288 8.23 13.31 21.97
N SER A 289 8.43 13.48 23.27
CA SER A 289 9.64 13.06 23.97
C SER A 289 9.25 12.29 25.22
N ASN A 290 9.88 11.14 25.43
CA ASN A 290 9.72 10.33 26.60
C ASN A 290 11.12 10.02 27.19
N PRO A 291 11.40 10.43 28.43
CA PRO A 291 12.71 10.16 29.06
C PRO A 291 13.08 8.67 29.15
N ARG A 292 12.07 7.76 29.14
CA ARG A 292 12.29 6.31 29.25
C ARG A 292 12.88 5.70 27.97
N ASP A 293 12.70 6.33 26.84
CA ASP A 293 13.26 5.91 25.53
C ASP A 293 14.31 6.89 24.98
N GLY A 294 14.96 7.61 25.88
CA GLY A 294 16.03 8.55 25.52
C GLY A 294 15.52 9.81 24.79
N GLY A 295 14.22 10.09 24.88
CA GLY A 295 13.62 11.24 24.19
C GLY A 295 13.29 10.99 22.71
N PHE A 296 13.33 9.75 22.24
CA PHE A 296 13.13 9.37 20.84
C PHE A 296 11.71 8.89 20.50
N GLU A 297 10.74 9.11 21.40
CA GLU A 297 9.36 8.64 21.23
C GLU A 297 8.72 9.11 19.92
N GLY A 298 9.03 10.32 19.46
CA GLY A 298 8.52 10.87 18.21
C GLY A 298 8.78 10.00 16.98
N ALA A 299 9.81 9.13 17.01
CA ALA A 299 10.10 8.21 15.92
C ALA A 299 8.97 7.19 15.66
N LYS A 300 8.14 6.87 16.66
CA LYS A 300 7.00 5.96 16.54
C LYS A 300 5.90 6.50 15.62
N PHE A 301 5.90 7.80 15.36
CA PHE A 301 4.90 8.50 14.55
C PHE A 301 5.43 8.91 13.16
N MET A 302 6.66 8.50 12.84
CA MET A 302 7.26 8.80 11.53
C MET A 302 6.65 7.90 10.45
N CYS A 303 6.22 8.50 9.35
CA CYS A 303 5.93 7.81 8.10
C CYS A 303 6.27 8.74 6.91
N SER A 304 6.21 8.24 5.70
CA SER A 304 6.47 9.01 4.49
C SER A 304 5.38 8.73 3.44
N PRO A 305 4.73 9.81 2.95
CA PRO A 305 4.84 11.20 3.38
C PRO A 305 4.58 11.41 4.87
N ALA A 306 5.16 12.47 5.44
CA ALA A 306 5.00 12.75 6.87
C ALA A 306 3.56 13.19 7.20
N PRO A 307 3.04 12.92 8.43
CA PRO A 307 1.85 13.59 8.94
C PRO A 307 2.02 15.12 8.89
N ARG A 308 0.92 15.87 8.71
CA ARG A 308 0.94 17.32 8.46
C ARG A 308 0.37 18.13 9.61
#